data_957b2c561de60555bb9dd5a5ed0d4084
#
_entry.id   957b2c561de60555bb9dd5a5ed0d4084
#
_cell.length_a   1.000
_cell.length_b   1.000
_cell.length_c   1.000
_cell.angle_alpha   90.00
_cell.angle_beta   90.00
_cell.angle_gamma   90.00
#
_symmetry.space_group_name_H-M   'P 1'
#
loop_
_entity.id
_entity.type
_entity.pdbx_description
1 polymer ?
#
loop_
_entity_poly.entity_id
_entity_poly.type
_entity_poly.pdbx_seq_one_letter_code
_entity_poly.pdbx_strand_id
1 'polypeptide(L)'
;MGVIELCNTSCICIGRAKPSCLIEANQSWRRITCMASSVPVQDENHQQKQCVSGDAFIRKHLRKLSPYQPILPFEVLSTRLGRKPEDIVKLDANENPYGPPPEAIIFRLFNFKLLKFLQVNEALGAMKFPYIYPDPESRTLRAALAEDSGLEAEYILAGCGADELIDLIMRCVLDPGDKIVDCPPTFTMYEFDAAVNGAHVIKVPRNPDFSLDVERIAEVIEHEKPKCIFLTSPNNPDGSIIDDETLLKILQLPILVILDEAYVEFSGMESKMKWVKKHENLIVLRTFSKRAGLAGLRVGYGAFPKSIIEFLWRAKQPYNVSVAAEVAACAALKNPAYLENVKVALVQERERLFDLLKEVPFLDPYPSYSNFILCKVTSGMDAKKLKVKVLISLRRPCDYGSDDPSLQ
;
A
#
# COMPACT_ATOMS: atom_id res chain seq x y z
N MET A 1 -20.71 35.45 -33.06
CA MET A 1 -21.18 36.32 -31.97
C MET A 1 -21.23 35.45 -30.73
N GLY A 2 -20.18 35.48 -29.95
CA GLY A 2 -20.07 34.74 -28.71
C GLY A 2 -20.10 35.73 -27.55
N VAL A 3 -20.97 35.49 -26.59
CA VAL A 3 -21.06 36.25 -25.35
C VAL A 3 -20.09 35.62 -24.38
N ILE A 4 -19.08 36.37 -23.94
CA ILE A 4 -18.18 36.00 -22.84
C ILE A 4 -18.75 36.69 -21.61
N GLU A 5 -19.29 35.90 -20.68
CA GLU A 5 -19.53 36.35 -19.30
C GLU A 5 -18.24 36.38 -18.52
N LEU A 6 -17.81 37.58 -18.18
CA LEU A 6 -16.70 37.83 -17.27
C LEU A 6 -17.18 37.69 -15.84
N CYS A 7 -16.76 36.64 -15.16
CA CYS A 7 -16.89 36.52 -13.71
C CYS A 7 -15.81 37.38 -13.06
N ASN A 8 -16.24 38.42 -12.34
CA ASN A 8 -15.40 39.32 -11.57
C ASN A 8 -14.79 38.61 -10.37
N THR A 9 -13.49 38.40 -10.36
CA THR A 9 -12.68 38.38 -9.11
C THR A 9 -11.20 38.62 -9.43
N SER A 10 -10.75 39.78 -8.97
CA SER A 10 -9.42 40.13 -8.48
C SER A 10 -8.21 39.86 -9.38
N CYS A 11 -7.82 40.91 -10.11
CA CYS A 11 -6.50 41.07 -10.69
C CYS A 11 -5.37 40.96 -9.63
N ILE A 12 -4.47 40.04 -9.84
CA ILE A 12 -3.15 40.06 -9.20
C ILE A 12 -2.22 40.87 -10.09
N CYS A 13 -1.92 42.08 -9.70
CA CYS A 13 -0.85 42.88 -10.28
C CYS A 13 0.50 42.40 -9.75
N ILE A 14 1.36 41.88 -10.59
CA ILE A 14 2.77 41.68 -10.30
C ILE A 14 3.48 43.02 -10.47
N GLY A 15 3.71 43.72 -9.36
CA GLY A 15 4.53 44.91 -9.31
C GLY A 15 5.61 44.75 -8.27
N ARG A 16 6.87 44.79 -8.68
CA ARG A 16 8.01 44.97 -7.77
C ARG A 16 7.87 46.32 -7.06
N ALA A 17 7.70 46.33 -5.73
CA ALA A 17 7.84 47.53 -4.93
C ALA A 17 8.73 47.26 -3.72
N LYS A 18 9.66 48.18 -3.50
CA LYS A 18 10.59 48.24 -2.36
C LYS A 18 9.83 48.49 -1.04
N PRO A 19 10.41 48.10 0.10
CA PRO A 19 9.75 48.25 1.39
C PRO A 19 9.99 49.64 1.96
N SER A 20 8.95 50.46 2.07
CA SER A 20 8.86 51.55 3.06
C SER A 20 7.47 52.17 2.99
N CYS A 21 6.58 51.77 3.88
CA CYS A 21 5.56 52.65 4.48
C CYS A 21 4.88 51.92 5.65
N LEU A 22 5.15 52.35 6.84
CA LEU A 22 4.37 52.11 8.02
C LEU A 22 3.03 52.85 7.88
N ILE A 23 1.92 52.09 7.93
CA ILE A 23 0.60 52.68 8.08
C ILE A 23 0.04 52.20 9.43
N GLU A 24 -0.13 53.13 10.32
CA GLU A 24 -0.80 52.96 11.60
C GLU A 24 -2.25 52.50 11.40
N ALA A 25 -2.61 51.41 12.07
CA ALA A 25 -3.98 50.93 12.11
C ALA A 25 -4.79 51.79 13.13
N ASN A 26 -5.67 52.58 12.61
CA ASN A 26 -6.62 53.32 13.46
C ASN A 26 -7.90 52.47 13.61
N GLN A 27 -8.18 52.07 14.84
CA GLN A 27 -9.36 51.30 15.25
C GLN A 27 -10.60 52.19 15.24
N SER A 28 -11.64 51.81 14.48
CA SER A 28 -13.02 52.14 14.83
C SER A 28 -14.00 51.11 14.34
N TRP A 29 -14.25 50.10 15.14
CA TRP A 29 -15.42 49.22 14.97
C TRP A 29 -16.64 49.93 15.52
N ARG A 30 -17.52 50.46 14.69
CA ARG A 30 -18.86 50.89 15.11
C ARG A 30 -19.72 49.65 15.34
N ARG A 31 -20.19 49.50 16.60
CA ARG A 31 -21.25 48.56 16.95
C ARG A 31 -22.55 48.98 16.20
N ILE A 32 -23.04 48.13 15.34
CA ILE A 32 -24.40 48.21 14.81
C ILE A 32 -25.32 47.58 15.86
N THR A 33 -26.04 48.40 16.58
CA THR A 33 -27.08 47.98 17.50
C THR A 33 -28.33 47.77 16.69
N CYS A 34 -28.72 46.51 16.41
CA CYS A 34 -30.06 46.22 15.88
C CYS A 34 -31.06 46.40 17.04
N MET A 35 -31.93 47.38 16.89
CA MET A 35 -33.14 47.49 17.73
C MET A 35 -34.09 46.37 17.32
N ALA A 36 -34.29 45.39 18.22
CA ALA A 36 -35.32 44.39 18.06
C ALA A 36 -36.68 45.03 18.43
N SER A 37 -37.55 45.17 17.44
CA SER A 37 -38.98 45.43 17.69
C SER A 37 -39.61 44.16 18.24
N SER A 38 -40.13 44.21 19.43
CA SER A 38 -40.88 43.12 20.09
C SER A 38 -42.23 42.95 19.41
N VAL A 39 -42.37 41.90 18.59
CA VAL A 39 -43.64 41.35 18.16
C VAL A 39 -44.00 40.25 19.14
N PRO A 40 -45.25 40.17 19.68
CA PRO A 40 -45.61 39.08 20.57
C PRO A 40 -45.64 37.77 19.78
N VAL A 41 -44.77 36.83 20.18
CA VAL A 41 -44.80 35.48 19.64
C VAL A 41 -45.93 34.73 20.33
N GLN A 42 -46.93 34.34 19.57
CA GLN A 42 -47.91 33.34 19.98
C GLN A 42 -47.16 32.03 20.17
N ASP A 43 -47.46 31.34 21.27
CA ASP A 43 -46.98 29.99 21.59
C ASP A 43 -47.44 28.99 20.49
N GLU A 44 -46.59 28.78 19.51
CA GLU A 44 -46.73 27.63 18.62
C GLU A 44 -45.95 26.47 19.18
N ASN A 45 -46.61 25.35 19.36
CA ASN A 45 -46.11 24.03 19.74
C ASN A 45 -44.67 23.81 19.34
N HIS A 46 -43.73 23.84 20.25
CA HIS A 46 -42.40 23.32 20.10
C HIS A 46 -42.45 21.80 19.94
N GLN A 47 -42.77 21.32 18.73
CA GLN A 47 -42.26 20.03 18.30
C GLN A 47 -40.72 20.15 18.37
N GLN A 48 -40.14 19.54 19.40
CA GLN A 48 -38.69 19.34 19.46
C GLN A 48 -38.27 18.70 18.13
N LYS A 49 -37.66 19.48 17.24
CA LYS A 49 -36.92 18.95 16.11
C LYS A 49 -35.89 18.01 16.71
N GLN A 50 -36.14 16.69 16.64
CA GLN A 50 -35.14 15.69 16.98
C GLN A 50 -33.90 16.00 16.16
N CYS A 51 -32.88 16.47 16.83
CA CYS A 51 -31.58 16.71 16.21
C CYS A 51 -31.05 15.34 15.78
N VAL A 52 -31.08 15.06 14.47
CA VAL A 52 -30.58 13.80 13.93
C VAL A 52 -29.08 13.76 14.20
N SER A 53 -28.61 12.76 14.93
CA SER A 53 -27.17 12.62 15.22
C SER A 53 -26.38 12.33 13.94
N GLY A 54 -25.08 12.74 13.89
CA GLY A 54 -24.25 12.61 12.69
C GLY A 54 -24.11 11.15 12.19
N ASP A 55 -24.17 10.17 13.10
CA ASP A 55 -24.11 8.74 12.74
C ASP A 55 -25.32 8.26 11.94
N ALA A 56 -26.48 8.97 12.02
CA ALA A 56 -27.65 8.65 11.21
C ALA A 56 -27.40 8.78 9.69
N PHE A 57 -26.40 9.58 9.30
CA PHE A 57 -25.98 9.74 7.90
C PHE A 57 -24.99 8.68 7.43
N ILE A 58 -24.44 7.87 8.36
CA ILE A 58 -23.48 6.82 8.03
C ILE A 58 -24.19 5.59 7.47
N ARG A 59 -23.66 4.98 6.42
CA ARG A 59 -24.15 3.74 5.81
C ARG A 59 -24.30 2.66 6.90
N LYS A 60 -25.44 1.95 6.90
CA LYS A 60 -25.81 1.04 8.00
C LYS A 60 -24.76 -0.04 8.31
N HIS A 61 -24.15 -0.62 7.27
CA HIS A 61 -23.14 -1.67 7.44
C HIS A 61 -21.84 -1.12 8.06
N LEU A 62 -21.48 0.15 7.81
CA LEU A 62 -20.27 0.76 8.39
C LEU A 62 -20.39 1.06 9.88
N ARG A 63 -21.61 1.24 10.41
CA ARG A 63 -21.80 1.55 11.85
C ARG A 63 -21.31 0.43 12.77
N LYS A 64 -21.21 -0.81 12.27
CA LYS A 64 -20.75 -1.98 13.02
C LYS A 64 -19.34 -2.43 12.61
N LEU A 65 -18.73 -1.75 11.63
CA LEU A 65 -17.40 -2.10 11.16
C LEU A 65 -16.38 -1.80 12.24
N SER A 66 -15.60 -2.81 12.61
CA SER A 66 -14.44 -2.63 13.48
C SER A 66 -13.33 -1.92 12.73
N PRO A 67 -12.64 -0.93 13.34
CA PRO A 67 -11.52 -0.28 12.68
C PRO A 67 -10.38 -1.29 12.44
N TYR A 68 -9.69 -1.12 11.32
CA TYR A 68 -8.45 -1.84 11.06
C TYR A 68 -7.44 -1.55 12.18
N GLN A 69 -6.73 -2.59 12.61
CA GLN A 69 -5.70 -2.48 13.65
C GLN A 69 -4.33 -2.29 12.99
N PRO A 70 -3.86 -1.05 12.80
CA PRO A 70 -2.58 -0.81 12.16
C PRO A 70 -1.43 -1.24 13.07
N ILE A 71 -0.27 -1.51 12.46
CA ILE A 71 0.99 -1.67 13.18
C ILE A 71 1.38 -0.35 13.87
N LEU A 72 2.07 -0.46 15.01
CA LEU A 72 2.46 0.72 15.77
C LEU A 72 3.64 1.44 15.08
N PRO A 73 3.58 2.77 14.93
CA PRO A 73 4.71 3.54 14.42
C PRO A 73 5.88 3.60 15.42
N PHE A 74 7.07 3.94 14.92
CA PHE A 74 8.29 4.00 15.74
C PHE A 74 8.17 4.93 16.94
N GLU A 75 7.48 6.05 16.83
CA GLU A 75 7.28 7.03 17.90
C GLU A 75 6.51 6.42 19.06
N VAL A 76 5.48 5.63 18.77
CA VAL A 76 4.70 4.93 19.81
C VAL A 76 5.51 3.80 20.43
N LEU A 77 6.24 3.04 19.60
CA LEU A 77 7.10 1.96 20.09
C LEU A 77 8.23 2.51 20.96
N SER A 78 8.89 3.58 20.53
CA SER A 78 9.94 4.28 21.27
C SER A 78 9.46 4.69 22.66
N THR A 79 8.30 5.33 22.72
CA THR A 79 7.69 5.74 24.00
C THR A 79 7.35 4.55 24.90
N ARG A 80 6.74 3.48 24.32
CA ARG A 80 6.33 2.28 25.09
C ARG A 80 7.52 1.47 25.62
N LEU A 81 8.59 1.41 24.85
CA LEU A 81 9.77 0.61 25.16
C LEU A 81 10.85 1.41 25.92
N GLY A 82 10.70 2.74 26.00
CA GLY A 82 11.71 3.63 26.58
C GLY A 82 13.04 3.59 25.81
N ARG A 83 12.99 3.34 24.49
CA ARG A 83 14.16 3.20 23.60
C ARG A 83 14.09 4.19 22.47
N LYS A 84 15.25 4.58 21.93
CA LYS A 84 15.30 5.41 20.72
C LYS A 84 14.86 4.60 19.50
N PRO A 85 14.29 5.23 18.47
CA PRO A 85 13.92 4.53 17.21
C PRO A 85 15.07 3.74 16.61
N GLU A 86 16.31 4.24 16.70
CA GLU A 86 17.53 3.59 16.20
C GLU A 86 17.85 2.28 16.90
N ASP A 87 17.38 2.11 18.13
CA ASP A 87 17.61 0.91 18.96
C ASP A 87 16.47 -0.12 18.82
N ILE A 88 15.51 0.12 17.92
CA ILE A 88 14.33 -0.74 17.72
C ILE A 88 14.44 -1.44 16.37
N VAL A 89 14.45 -2.77 16.38
CA VAL A 89 14.26 -3.60 15.17
C VAL A 89 12.77 -3.87 14.99
N LYS A 90 12.17 -3.28 13.95
CA LYS A 90 10.74 -3.39 13.65
C LYS A 90 10.53 -4.45 12.55
N LEU A 91 9.93 -5.58 12.90
CA LEU A 91 9.75 -6.73 12.01
C LEU A 91 8.27 -7.05 11.72
N ASP A 92 7.34 -6.20 12.14
CA ASP A 92 5.91 -6.46 12.12
C ASP A 92 5.19 -5.94 10.86
N ALA A 93 5.94 -5.36 9.90
CA ALA A 93 5.40 -4.77 8.69
C ALA A 93 5.97 -5.35 7.39
N ASN A 94 6.85 -6.34 7.48
CA ASN A 94 7.56 -6.92 6.32
C ASN A 94 8.22 -5.82 5.46
N GLU A 95 8.76 -4.77 6.12
CA GLU A 95 9.47 -3.67 5.48
C GLU A 95 10.87 -4.12 5.03
N ASN A 96 11.45 -3.39 4.09
CA ASN A 96 12.84 -3.59 3.67
C ASN A 96 13.77 -2.82 4.63
N PRO A 97 14.59 -3.50 5.45
CA PRO A 97 15.47 -2.82 6.42
C PRO A 97 16.65 -2.08 5.76
N TYR A 98 17.00 -2.42 4.52
CA TYR A 98 18.04 -1.72 3.76
C TYR A 98 17.57 -0.37 3.21
N GLY A 99 16.25 -0.14 3.19
CA GLY A 99 15.66 1.08 2.63
C GLY A 99 15.71 1.14 1.10
N PRO A 100 15.40 2.32 0.54
CA PRO A 100 15.54 2.57 -0.89
C PRO A 100 17.02 2.71 -1.28
N PRO A 101 17.37 2.68 -2.58
CA PRO A 101 18.75 2.86 -3.05
C PRO A 101 19.46 4.04 -2.39
N PRO A 102 20.51 3.79 -1.57
CA PRO A 102 21.23 4.83 -0.85
C PRO A 102 22.14 5.66 -1.77
N GLU A 103 22.66 6.77 -1.27
CA GLU A 103 23.71 7.49 -1.94
C GLU A 103 24.97 6.63 -2.10
N ALA A 104 25.64 6.69 -3.27
CA ALA A 104 26.83 5.90 -3.54
C ALA A 104 28.03 6.38 -2.72
N ILE A 105 28.12 5.99 -1.46
CA ILE A 105 29.30 6.25 -0.60
C ILE A 105 30.46 5.29 -0.94
N ILE A 106 30.24 4.17 -1.62
CA ILE A 106 31.23 3.09 -1.76
C ILE A 106 32.10 3.15 -3.02
N PHE A 107 31.89 4.07 -3.95
CA PHE A 107 32.72 4.14 -5.18
C PHE A 107 33.79 5.22 -5.19
N ARG A 108 34.34 5.64 -4.06
CA ARG A 108 35.54 6.48 -4.02
C ARG A 108 36.84 5.71 -4.26
N LEU A 109 36.81 4.38 -4.35
CA LEU A 109 38.03 3.56 -4.46
C LEU A 109 38.37 3.05 -5.86
N PHE A 110 37.50 3.20 -6.84
CA PHE A 110 37.84 2.85 -8.22
C PHE A 110 37.51 4.01 -9.17
N ASN A 111 38.53 4.48 -9.86
CA ASN A 111 38.49 5.51 -10.94
C ASN A 111 37.60 5.05 -12.12
N PHE A 112 36.32 4.83 -11.91
CA PHE A 112 35.35 4.71 -12.98
C PHE A 112 34.57 6.01 -13.10
N LYS A 113 34.94 6.78 -14.11
CA LYS A 113 34.10 7.82 -14.69
C LYS A 113 32.79 7.17 -15.06
N LEU A 114 31.74 7.48 -14.32
CA LEU A 114 30.40 7.56 -14.73
C LEU A 114 29.42 6.46 -14.65
N LEU A 115 28.56 6.60 -13.81
CA LEU A 115 27.13 6.74 -14.20
C LEU A 115 26.47 7.44 -13.01
N LYS A 116 26.05 8.69 -13.20
CA LYS A 116 25.17 9.39 -12.24
C LYS A 116 23.83 8.67 -12.25
N PHE A 117 23.74 7.57 -11.52
CA PHE A 117 22.46 7.00 -11.18
C PHE A 117 21.80 7.98 -10.22
N LEU A 118 20.73 8.61 -10.64
CA LEU A 118 19.88 9.41 -9.78
C LEU A 118 19.31 8.47 -8.71
N GLN A 119 19.87 8.56 -7.51
CA GLN A 119 19.43 7.78 -6.37
C GLN A 119 18.13 8.37 -5.82
N VAL A 120 17.35 7.58 -5.09
CA VAL A 120 16.02 8.01 -4.61
C VAL A 120 16.12 9.30 -3.78
N ASN A 121 17.05 9.38 -2.84
CA ASN A 121 17.21 10.57 -2.00
C ASN A 121 17.66 11.80 -2.80
N GLU A 122 18.58 11.61 -3.76
CA GLU A 122 19.05 12.67 -4.66
C GLU A 122 17.91 13.12 -5.58
N ALA A 123 17.13 12.19 -6.12
CA ALA A 123 15.98 12.49 -6.96
C ALA A 123 14.87 13.24 -6.18
N LEU A 124 14.62 12.86 -4.93
CA LEU A 124 13.69 13.58 -4.04
C LEU A 124 14.21 14.99 -3.71
N GLY A 125 15.51 15.12 -3.42
CA GLY A 125 16.14 16.42 -3.16
C GLY A 125 16.16 17.34 -4.39
N ALA A 126 16.17 16.79 -5.59
CA ALA A 126 16.19 17.52 -6.86
C ALA A 126 14.78 17.90 -7.38
N MET A 127 13.72 17.58 -6.66
CA MET A 127 12.36 17.96 -7.06
C MET A 127 12.20 19.48 -7.16
N LYS A 128 11.83 19.96 -8.38
CA LYS A 128 11.71 21.41 -8.65
C LYS A 128 10.34 21.97 -8.31
N PHE A 129 9.29 21.17 -8.38
CA PHE A 129 7.91 21.63 -8.36
C PHE A 129 7.00 20.80 -7.42
N PRO A 130 7.36 20.62 -6.10
CA PRO A 130 6.54 19.85 -5.17
C PRO A 130 5.18 20.49 -4.86
N TYR A 131 4.98 21.74 -5.28
CA TYR A 131 3.75 22.52 -5.12
C TYR A 131 2.79 22.44 -6.32
N ILE A 132 3.14 21.66 -7.36
CA ILE A 132 2.29 21.43 -8.52
C ILE A 132 1.68 20.03 -8.39
N TYR A 133 0.41 19.88 -8.75
CA TYR A 133 -0.24 18.57 -8.80
C TYR A 133 0.54 17.60 -9.70
N PRO A 134 0.65 16.31 -9.32
CA PRO A 134 1.28 15.29 -10.16
C PRO A 134 0.50 15.05 -11.46
N ASP A 135 1.11 14.35 -12.39
CA ASP A 135 0.40 13.84 -13.57
C ASP A 135 -0.71 12.87 -13.14
N PRO A 136 -1.99 13.16 -13.44
CA PRO A 136 -3.11 12.29 -13.02
C PRO A 136 -3.05 10.88 -13.62
N GLU A 137 -2.30 10.69 -14.68
CA GLU A 137 -2.09 9.38 -15.32
C GLU A 137 -0.76 8.71 -14.94
N SER A 138 0.12 9.38 -14.17
CA SER A 138 1.46 8.89 -13.82
C SER A 138 2.23 8.33 -15.04
N ARG A 139 2.22 9.08 -16.16
CA ARG A 139 2.78 8.62 -17.45
C ARG A 139 4.24 8.25 -17.34
N THR A 140 5.03 9.03 -16.60
CA THR A 140 6.47 8.77 -16.41
C THR A 140 6.69 7.46 -15.67
N LEU A 141 5.95 7.22 -14.59
CA LEU A 141 6.04 5.98 -13.82
C LEU A 141 5.54 4.79 -14.65
N ARG A 142 4.41 4.92 -15.36
CA ARG A 142 3.88 3.84 -16.20
C ARG A 142 4.82 3.47 -17.34
N ALA A 143 5.50 4.46 -17.94
CA ALA A 143 6.53 4.20 -18.96
C ALA A 143 7.73 3.42 -18.38
N ALA A 144 8.22 3.82 -17.18
CA ALA A 144 9.30 3.12 -16.50
C ALA A 144 8.89 1.69 -16.09
N LEU A 145 7.65 1.49 -15.65
CA LEU A 145 7.11 0.16 -15.33
C LEU A 145 6.94 -0.71 -16.57
N ALA A 146 6.58 -0.13 -17.71
CA ALA A 146 6.48 -0.85 -18.99
C ALA A 146 7.87 -1.32 -19.45
N GLU A 147 8.90 -0.50 -19.28
CA GLU A 147 10.28 -0.87 -19.58
C GLU A 147 10.77 -2.01 -18.64
N ASP A 148 10.54 -1.90 -17.33
CA ASP A 148 10.95 -2.89 -16.32
C ASP A 148 10.23 -4.23 -16.50
N SER A 149 8.92 -4.22 -16.71
CA SER A 149 8.10 -5.44 -16.80
C SER A 149 8.02 -6.05 -18.19
N GLY A 150 8.29 -5.26 -19.23
CA GLY A 150 8.05 -5.64 -20.63
C GLY A 150 6.57 -5.81 -20.97
N LEU A 151 5.68 -5.16 -20.19
CA LEU A 151 4.24 -5.07 -20.46
C LEU A 151 3.95 -3.63 -20.90
N GLU A 152 3.12 -3.43 -21.92
CA GLU A 152 2.78 -2.09 -22.44
C GLU A 152 2.05 -1.25 -21.38
N ALA A 153 2.37 0.06 -21.34
CA ALA A 153 1.84 1.00 -20.33
C ALA A 153 0.30 1.09 -20.31
N GLU A 154 -0.37 0.72 -21.39
CA GLU A 154 -1.83 0.69 -21.50
C GLU A 154 -2.49 -0.35 -20.57
N TYR A 155 -1.75 -1.37 -20.17
CA TYR A 155 -2.19 -2.39 -19.22
C TYR A 155 -1.86 -2.04 -17.78
N ILE A 156 -1.14 -0.94 -17.53
CA ILE A 156 -0.59 -0.59 -16.21
C ILE A 156 -1.35 0.59 -15.61
N LEU A 157 -1.78 0.45 -14.36
CA LEU A 157 -2.34 1.53 -13.54
C LEU A 157 -1.50 1.67 -12.27
N ALA A 158 -1.12 2.92 -11.95
CA ALA A 158 -0.42 3.25 -10.71
C ALA A 158 -1.40 3.73 -9.63
N GLY A 159 -1.09 3.41 -8.36
CA GLY A 159 -1.91 3.76 -7.21
C GLY A 159 -1.10 4.20 -5.99
N CYS A 160 -1.78 4.78 -5.02
CA CYS A 160 -1.25 5.13 -3.69
C CYS A 160 -1.02 3.87 -2.84
N GLY A 161 -0.06 3.03 -3.24
CA GLY A 161 0.11 1.66 -2.79
C GLY A 161 -0.83 0.68 -3.51
N ALA A 162 -0.60 -0.62 -3.30
CA ALA A 162 -1.51 -1.65 -3.79
C ALA A 162 -2.87 -1.59 -3.10
N ASP A 163 -2.91 -1.12 -1.86
CA ASP A 163 -4.14 -1.01 -1.05
C ASP A 163 -5.20 -0.13 -1.73
N GLU A 164 -4.80 1.02 -2.32
CA GLU A 164 -5.73 1.85 -3.09
C GLU A 164 -6.31 1.10 -4.31
N LEU A 165 -5.49 0.27 -4.96
CA LEU A 165 -5.95 -0.49 -6.12
C LEU A 165 -6.92 -1.61 -5.71
N ILE A 166 -6.73 -2.23 -4.55
CA ILE A 166 -7.66 -3.22 -3.99
C ILE A 166 -9.04 -2.56 -3.77
N ASP A 167 -9.08 -1.43 -3.07
CA ASP A 167 -10.34 -0.69 -2.84
C ASP A 167 -10.96 -0.19 -4.17
N LEU A 168 -10.15 0.32 -5.09
CA LEU A 168 -10.61 0.77 -6.41
C LEU A 168 -11.25 -0.36 -7.21
N ILE A 169 -10.64 -1.55 -7.22
CA ILE A 169 -11.20 -2.73 -7.89
C ILE A 169 -12.54 -3.09 -7.25
N MET A 170 -12.60 -3.19 -5.92
CA MET A 170 -13.84 -3.51 -5.22
C MET A 170 -14.94 -2.50 -5.48
N ARG A 171 -14.64 -1.20 -5.47
CA ARG A 171 -15.60 -0.13 -5.81
C ARG A 171 -16.13 -0.20 -7.23
N CYS A 172 -15.35 -0.75 -8.17
CA CYS A 172 -15.78 -0.89 -9.58
C CYS A 172 -16.53 -2.20 -9.85
N VAL A 173 -16.27 -3.24 -9.06
CA VAL A 173 -16.77 -4.61 -9.33
C VAL A 173 -17.97 -4.97 -8.46
N LEU A 174 -18.03 -4.42 -7.22
CA LEU A 174 -18.98 -4.86 -6.20
C LEU A 174 -20.10 -3.84 -5.96
N ASP A 175 -21.32 -4.32 -6.07
CA ASP A 175 -22.48 -3.66 -5.47
C ASP A 175 -22.67 -4.14 -4.01
N PRO A 176 -23.30 -3.33 -3.14
CA PRO A 176 -23.62 -3.77 -1.78
C PRO A 176 -24.46 -5.04 -1.77
N GLY A 177 -23.95 -6.09 -1.09
CA GLY A 177 -24.54 -7.41 -1.05
C GLY A 177 -23.90 -8.43 -2.00
N ASP A 178 -23.04 -7.99 -2.92
CA ASP A 178 -22.23 -8.91 -3.72
C ASP A 178 -21.24 -9.70 -2.85
N LYS A 179 -20.69 -10.75 -3.41
CA LYS A 179 -19.83 -11.70 -2.70
C LYS A 179 -18.43 -11.73 -3.28
N ILE A 180 -17.43 -11.91 -2.41
CA ILE A 180 -16.06 -12.23 -2.79
C ILE A 180 -15.64 -13.54 -2.14
N VAL A 181 -14.64 -14.21 -2.72
CA VAL A 181 -13.95 -15.34 -2.09
C VAL A 181 -12.65 -14.85 -1.48
N ASP A 182 -12.39 -15.26 -0.24
CA ASP A 182 -11.15 -15.07 0.50
C ASP A 182 -10.62 -16.42 0.98
N CYS A 183 -9.31 -16.64 0.91
CA CYS A 183 -8.67 -17.91 1.25
C CYS A 183 -7.76 -17.76 2.48
N PRO A 184 -8.32 -17.64 3.71
CA PRO A 184 -7.54 -17.47 4.92
C PRO A 184 -6.73 -18.73 5.30
N PRO A 185 -5.58 -18.56 6.01
CA PRO A 185 -5.00 -17.28 6.37
C PRO A 185 -4.43 -16.56 5.15
N THR A 186 -4.74 -15.26 5.03
CA THR A 186 -4.24 -14.40 3.96
C THR A 186 -4.24 -12.94 4.41
N PHE A 187 -3.96 -11.99 3.51
CA PHE A 187 -3.89 -10.57 3.83
C PHE A 187 -5.27 -10.02 4.21
N THR A 188 -5.39 -9.51 5.43
CA THR A 188 -6.68 -9.15 6.05
C THR A 188 -7.36 -7.93 5.43
N MET A 189 -6.66 -7.15 4.59
CA MET A 189 -7.26 -6.00 3.91
C MET A 189 -8.35 -6.40 2.90
N TYR A 190 -8.29 -7.60 2.32
CA TYR A 190 -9.35 -8.05 1.39
C TYR A 190 -10.70 -8.15 2.11
N GLU A 191 -10.73 -8.76 3.29
CA GLU A 191 -11.95 -8.84 4.11
C GLU A 191 -12.38 -7.44 4.59
N PHE A 192 -11.41 -6.60 4.99
CA PHE A 192 -11.69 -5.24 5.45
C PHE A 192 -12.31 -4.38 4.34
N ASP A 193 -11.69 -4.33 3.17
CA ASP A 193 -12.17 -3.50 2.05
C ASP A 193 -13.49 -4.03 1.48
N ALA A 194 -13.71 -5.35 1.47
CA ALA A 194 -15.00 -5.93 1.11
C ALA A 194 -16.10 -5.45 2.06
N ALA A 195 -15.83 -5.45 3.37
CA ALA A 195 -16.80 -4.96 4.36
C ALA A 195 -17.05 -3.45 4.21
N VAL A 196 -16.03 -2.64 3.88
CA VAL A 196 -16.18 -1.20 3.59
C VAL A 196 -17.09 -0.98 2.37
N ASN A 197 -16.95 -1.81 1.33
CA ASN A 197 -17.75 -1.74 0.11
C ASN A 197 -19.15 -2.38 0.28
N GLY A 198 -19.43 -3.03 1.42
CA GLY A 198 -20.73 -3.64 1.72
C GLY A 198 -20.92 -5.02 1.10
N ALA A 199 -19.83 -5.67 0.70
CA ALA A 199 -19.83 -7.02 0.16
C ALA A 199 -19.75 -8.08 1.26
N HIS A 200 -20.15 -9.31 0.92
CA HIS A 200 -20.04 -10.48 1.78
C HIS A 200 -18.79 -11.30 1.42
N VAL A 201 -18.05 -11.70 2.45
CA VAL A 201 -16.86 -12.54 2.27
C VAL A 201 -17.19 -14.00 2.49
N ILE A 202 -16.98 -14.82 1.47
CA ILE A 202 -17.05 -16.27 1.55
C ILE A 202 -15.65 -16.80 1.83
N LYS A 203 -15.45 -17.43 2.97
CA LYS A 203 -14.14 -17.96 3.36
C LYS A 203 -13.99 -19.40 2.91
N VAL A 204 -12.97 -19.64 2.08
CA VAL A 204 -12.49 -20.97 1.71
C VAL A 204 -11.10 -21.13 2.33
N PRO A 205 -10.98 -21.69 3.54
CA PRO A 205 -9.69 -21.82 4.21
C PRO A 205 -8.69 -22.60 3.36
N ARG A 206 -7.41 -22.21 3.44
CA ARG A 206 -6.31 -22.97 2.85
C ARG A 206 -6.17 -24.33 3.54
N ASN A 207 -5.61 -25.28 2.83
CA ASN A 207 -5.24 -26.59 3.39
C ASN A 207 -4.18 -26.43 4.51
N PRO A 208 -3.93 -27.47 5.33
CA PRO A 208 -2.94 -27.42 6.41
C PRO A 208 -1.51 -27.11 5.96
N ASP A 209 -1.17 -27.35 4.70
CA ASP A 209 0.10 -27.01 4.05
C ASP A 209 0.08 -25.64 3.37
N PHE A 210 -0.98 -24.84 3.57
CA PHE A 210 -1.26 -23.55 2.97
C PHE A 210 -1.52 -23.57 1.45
N SER A 211 -1.67 -24.74 0.82
CA SER A 211 -2.15 -24.83 -0.55
C SER A 211 -3.62 -24.39 -0.66
N LEU A 212 -4.07 -24.02 -1.87
CA LEU A 212 -5.46 -23.69 -2.12
C LEU A 212 -6.30 -24.95 -2.30
N ASP A 213 -7.47 -25.00 -1.71
CA ASP A 213 -8.50 -26.00 -1.97
C ASP A 213 -9.27 -25.62 -3.25
N VAL A 214 -8.71 -25.95 -4.42
CA VAL A 214 -9.25 -25.56 -5.73
C VAL A 214 -10.64 -26.16 -5.97
N GLU A 215 -10.87 -27.37 -5.51
CA GLU A 215 -12.17 -28.06 -5.65
C GLU A 215 -13.25 -27.31 -4.87
N ARG A 216 -12.95 -26.96 -3.62
CA ARG A 216 -13.86 -26.19 -2.79
C ARG A 216 -14.08 -24.77 -3.31
N ILE A 217 -13.05 -24.14 -3.87
CA ILE A 217 -13.18 -22.84 -4.55
C ILE A 217 -14.15 -22.96 -5.72
N ALA A 218 -14.01 -23.99 -6.55
CA ALA A 218 -14.89 -24.21 -7.71
C ALA A 218 -16.35 -24.43 -7.28
N GLU A 219 -16.59 -25.27 -6.27
CA GLU A 219 -17.93 -25.48 -5.70
C GLU A 219 -18.58 -24.18 -5.21
N VAL A 220 -17.81 -23.37 -4.47
CA VAL A 220 -18.28 -22.07 -3.95
C VAL A 220 -18.62 -21.12 -5.10
N ILE A 221 -17.78 -21.07 -6.15
CA ILE A 221 -18.04 -20.21 -7.30
C ILE A 221 -19.32 -20.62 -8.03
N GLU A 222 -19.54 -21.93 -8.19
CA GLU A 222 -20.73 -22.47 -8.87
C GLU A 222 -22.02 -22.13 -8.11
N HIS A 223 -22.01 -22.33 -6.79
CA HIS A 223 -23.23 -22.21 -5.98
C HIS A 223 -23.50 -20.77 -5.52
N GLU A 224 -22.47 -20.05 -5.09
CA GLU A 224 -22.60 -18.73 -4.46
C GLU A 224 -22.43 -17.56 -5.42
N LYS A 225 -21.86 -17.83 -6.61
CA LYS A 225 -21.62 -16.87 -7.69
C LYS A 225 -20.95 -15.57 -7.24
N PRO A 226 -19.80 -15.65 -6.55
CA PRO A 226 -19.06 -14.47 -6.15
C PRO A 226 -18.52 -13.71 -7.37
N LYS A 227 -18.32 -12.40 -7.24
CA LYS A 227 -17.79 -11.54 -8.31
C LYS A 227 -16.30 -11.72 -8.52
N CYS A 228 -15.55 -11.84 -7.42
CA CYS A 228 -14.09 -11.94 -7.49
C CYS A 228 -13.50 -12.77 -6.36
N ILE A 229 -12.26 -13.20 -6.57
CA ILE A 229 -11.41 -13.89 -5.60
C ILE A 229 -10.09 -13.14 -5.47
N PHE A 230 -9.60 -12.93 -4.23
CA PHE A 230 -8.29 -12.38 -3.96
C PHE A 230 -7.32 -13.48 -3.59
N LEU A 231 -6.21 -13.57 -4.31
CA LEU A 231 -5.17 -14.57 -4.13
C LEU A 231 -3.83 -13.87 -3.98
N THR A 232 -3.06 -14.23 -2.96
CA THR A 232 -1.72 -13.67 -2.74
C THR A 232 -0.66 -14.73 -2.99
N SER A 233 0.35 -14.40 -3.81
CA SER A 233 1.47 -15.30 -4.11
C SER A 233 2.77 -14.52 -4.33
N PRO A 234 3.76 -14.67 -3.42
CA PRO A 234 3.74 -15.43 -2.14
C PRO A 234 2.72 -14.89 -1.14
N ASN A 235 2.07 -15.81 -0.41
CA ASN A 235 1.01 -15.48 0.53
C ASN A 235 1.55 -14.83 1.81
N ASN A 236 0.76 -13.96 2.39
CA ASN A 236 0.97 -13.39 3.72
C ASN A 236 -0.16 -13.93 4.64
N PRO A 237 0.15 -14.73 5.70
CA PRO A 237 1.40 -14.69 6.47
C PRO A 237 2.37 -15.87 6.28
N ASP A 238 2.06 -16.88 5.48
CA ASP A 238 2.81 -18.13 5.46
C ASP A 238 3.97 -18.17 4.45
N GLY A 239 3.96 -17.30 3.44
CA GLY A 239 4.99 -17.24 2.41
C GLY A 239 4.88 -18.32 1.34
N SER A 240 3.78 -19.09 1.29
CA SER A 240 3.52 -20.10 0.24
C SER A 240 3.29 -19.45 -1.12
N ILE A 241 3.54 -20.20 -2.18
CA ILE A 241 3.31 -19.78 -3.57
C ILE A 241 2.14 -20.55 -4.18
N ILE A 242 1.53 -19.95 -5.19
CA ILE A 242 0.56 -20.60 -6.05
C ILE A 242 1.28 -20.94 -7.36
N ASP A 243 1.33 -22.23 -7.72
CA ASP A 243 1.94 -22.66 -8.97
C ASP A 243 1.06 -22.31 -10.19
N ASP A 244 1.66 -22.36 -11.37
CA ASP A 244 1.00 -21.99 -12.62
C ASP A 244 -0.19 -22.88 -12.97
N GLU A 245 -0.12 -24.16 -12.64
CA GLU A 245 -1.20 -25.12 -12.91
C GLU A 245 -2.43 -24.80 -12.05
N THR A 246 -2.22 -24.58 -10.77
CA THR A 246 -3.26 -24.16 -9.81
C THR A 246 -3.90 -22.84 -10.23
N LEU A 247 -3.10 -21.85 -10.59
CA LEU A 247 -3.61 -20.56 -11.05
C LEU A 247 -4.43 -20.70 -12.33
N LEU A 248 -3.96 -21.49 -13.30
CA LEU A 248 -4.68 -21.73 -14.55
C LEU A 248 -6.02 -22.43 -14.34
N LYS A 249 -6.11 -23.39 -13.39
CA LYS A 249 -7.38 -24.02 -13.03
C LYS A 249 -8.39 -22.99 -12.51
N ILE A 250 -7.95 -22.07 -11.65
CA ILE A 250 -8.82 -21.03 -11.11
C ILE A 250 -9.23 -20.03 -12.19
N LEU A 251 -8.34 -19.68 -13.12
CA LEU A 251 -8.62 -18.77 -14.24
C LEU A 251 -9.63 -19.34 -15.25
N GLN A 252 -9.87 -20.65 -15.25
CA GLN A 252 -10.92 -21.28 -16.06
C GLN A 252 -12.32 -21.12 -15.44
N LEU A 253 -12.41 -20.73 -14.18
CA LEU A 253 -13.69 -20.52 -13.48
C LEU A 253 -14.29 -19.16 -13.84
N PRO A 254 -15.63 -19.01 -13.80
CA PRO A 254 -16.30 -17.75 -14.14
C PRO A 254 -16.22 -16.73 -13.00
N ILE A 255 -15.01 -16.28 -12.67
CA ILE A 255 -14.72 -15.35 -11.58
C ILE A 255 -13.59 -14.40 -11.99
N LEU A 256 -13.61 -13.16 -11.49
CA LEU A 256 -12.48 -12.24 -11.61
C LEU A 256 -11.43 -12.61 -10.55
N VAL A 257 -10.22 -12.90 -10.98
CA VAL A 257 -9.08 -13.25 -10.13
C VAL A 257 -8.19 -12.03 -9.93
N ILE A 258 -7.99 -11.62 -8.69
CA ILE A 258 -7.02 -10.59 -8.32
C ILE A 258 -5.83 -11.29 -7.65
N LEU A 259 -4.70 -11.37 -8.37
CA LEU A 259 -3.46 -11.96 -7.90
C LEU A 259 -2.57 -10.86 -7.33
N ASP A 260 -2.37 -10.90 -6.01
CA ASP A 260 -1.47 -9.97 -5.32
C ASP A 260 -0.05 -10.55 -5.27
N GLU A 261 0.85 -9.94 -6.01
CA GLU A 261 2.27 -10.30 -6.13
C GLU A 261 3.17 -9.37 -5.30
N ALA A 262 2.71 -8.87 -4.16
CA ALA A 262 3.49 -7.94 -3.33
C ALA A 262 4.87 -8.46 -2.91
N TYR A 263 5.08 -9.77 -2.94
CA TYR A 263 6.32 -10.43 -2.52
C TYR A 263 6.99 -11.27 -3.61
N VAL A 264 6.51 -11.22 -4.85
CA VAL A 264 6.95 -12.13 -5.93
C VAL A 264 8.45 -12.06 -6.21
N GLU A 265 9.08 -10.89 -6.02
CA GLU A 265 10.52 -10.73 -6.24
C GLU A 265 11.38 -11.66 -5.37
N PHE A 266 10.89 -12.05 -4.18
CA PHE A 266 11.63 -12.92 -3.25
C PHE A 266 11.45 -14.41 -3.53
N SER A 267 10.49 -14.77 -4.38
CA SER A 267 10.11 -16.16 -4.65
C SER A 267 10.97 -16.86 -5.70
N GLY A 268 11.67 -16.10 -6.54
CA GLY A 268 12.32 -16.63 -7.73
C GLY A 268 11.36 -16.94 -8.88
N MET A 269 10.06 -16.72 -8.72
CA MET A 269 9.06 -16.91 -9.77
C MET A 269 9.01 -15.70 -10.71
N GLU A 270 8.60 -15.94 -11.94
CA GLU A 270 8.27 -14.86 -12.88
C GLU A 270 6.88 -14.29 -12.56
N SER A 271 6.77 -12.96 -12.59
CA SER A 271 5.49 -12.24 -12.40
C SER A 271 4.49 -12.59 -13.50
N LYS A 272 3.22 -12.72 -13.10
CA LYS A 272 2.11 -13.00 -14.02
C LYS A 272 1.53 -11.75 -14.68
N MET A 273 2.16 -10.58 -14.53
CA MET A 273 1.67 -9.33 -15.12
C MET A 273 1.35 -9.47 -16.62
N LYS A 274 2.20 -10.18 -17.39
CA LYS A 274 2.00 -10.38 -18.82
C LYS A 274 0.80 -11.27 -19.16
N TRP A 275 0.31 -12.05 -18.20
CA TRP A 275 -0.81 -12.94 -18.40
C TRP A 275 -2.14 -12.22 -18.59
N VAL A 276 -2.26 -10.98 -18.13
CA VAL A 276 -3.46 -10.14 -18.33
C VAL A 276 -3.79 -9.89 -19.80
N LYS A 277 -2.82 -10.08 -20.70
CA LYS A 277 -3.04 -10.01 -22.15
C LYS A 277 -3.78 -11.22 -22.71
N LYS A 278 -3.79 -12.33 -21.99
CA LYS A 278 -4.38 -13.61 -22.41
C LYS A 278 -5.61 -14.00 -21.56
N HIS A 279 -5.70 -13.46 -20.35
CA HIS A 279 -6.76 -13.78 -19.38
C HIS A 279 -7.53 -12.51 -19.01
N GLU A 280 -8.69 -12.33 -19.62
CA GLU A 280 -9.56 -11.16 -19.40
C GLU A 280 -10.14 -11.09 -17.98
N ASN A 281 -10.01 -12.17 -17.22
CA ASN A 281 -10.44 -12.28 -15.82
C ASN A 281 -9.29 -12.30 -14.81
N LEU A 282 -8.08 -11.83 -15.21
CA LEU A 282 -6.92 -11.72 -14.32
C LEU A 282 -6.51 -10.27 -14.12
N ILE A 283 -6.35 -9.85 -12.87
CA ILE A 283 -5.67 -8.63 -12.46
C ILE A 283 -4.45 -9.03 -11.62
N VAL A 284 -3.31 -8.37 -11.82
CA VAL A 284 -2.09 -8.61 -11.03
C VAL A 284 -1.67 -7.33 -10.33
N LEU A 285 -1.54 -7.38 -9.01
CA LEU A 285 -1.12 -6.24 -8.19
C LEU A 285 0.34 -6.35 -7.76
N ARG A 286 1.02 -5.21 -7.68
CA ARG A 286 2.42 -5.08 -7.30
C ARG A 286 2.64 -3.85 -6.41
N THR A 287 3.72 -3.83 -5.65
CA THR A 287 4.05 -2.72 -4.75
C THR A 287 5.52 -2.39 -4.74
N PHE A 288 5.85 -1.12 -4.51
CA PHE A 288 7.21 -0.67 -4.19
C PHE A 288 7.54 -0.74 -2.70
N SER A 289 6.58 -1.13 -1.86
CA SER A 289 6.74 -1.14 -0.40
C SER A 289 7.78 -2.14 0.10
N LYS A 290 8.00 -3.25 -0.65
CA LYS A 290 8.81 -4.38 -0.20
C LYS A 290 10.24 -4.30 -0.74
N ARG A 291 10.52 -4.84 -1.93
CA ARG A 291 11.86 -4.86 -2.51
C ARG A 291 12.48 -3.46 -2.62
N ALA A 292 11.72 -2.49 -3.08
CA ALA A 292 12.22 -1.12 -3.32
C ALA A 292 12.35 -0.27 -2.04
N GLY A 293 11.82 -0.71 -0.89
CA GLY A 293 11.94 0.03 0.37
C GLY A 293 11.18 1.36 0.41
N LEU A 294 10.11 1.51 -0.38
CA LEU A 294 9.34 2.74 -0.50
C LEU A 294 7.97 2.68 0.24
N ALA A 295 7.86 1.85 1.27
CA ALA A 295 6.60 1.66 2.01
C ALA A 295 5.99 2.98 2.50
N GLY A 296 6.82 3.88 3.02
CA GLY A 296 6.40 5.20 3.53
C GLY A 296 5.95 6.19 2.44
N LEU A 297 6.35 5.98 1.19
CA LEU A 297 5.98 6.86 0.07
C LEU A 297 4.66 6.46 -0.61
N ARG A 298 4.09 5.30 -0.24
CA ARG A 298 2.79 4.86 -0.70
C ARG A 298 2.68 4.82 -2.22
N VAL A 299 3.41 3.92 -2.87
CA VAL A 299 3.33 3.71 -4.31
C VAL A 299 3.23 2.22 -4.65
N GLY A 300 2.27 1.89 -5.50
CA GLY A 300 2.03 0.56 -6.03
C GLY A 300 1.48 0.65 -7.45
N TYR A 301 1.29 -0.49 -8.07
CA TYR A 301 0.78 -0.59 -9.42
C TYR A 301 0.13 -1.94 -9.66
N GLY A 302 -0.62 -2.03 -10.76
CA GLY A 302 -1.19 -3.29 -11.20
C GLY A 302 -1.19 -3.40 -12.71
N ALA A 303 -1.29 -4.64 -13.17
CA ALA A 303 -1.56 -4.99 -14.55
C ALA A 303 -3.01 -5.46 -14.68
N PHE A 304 -3.69 -4.97 -15.73
CA PHE A 304 -5.12 -5.15 -15.93
C PHE A 304 -5.43 -5.46 -17.40
N PRO A 305 -6.43 -6.29 -17.70
CA PRO A 305 -6.99 -6.39 -19.04
C PRO A 305 -7.53 -5.03 -19.53
N LYS A 306 -7.43 -4.77 -20.83
CA LYS A 306 -7.93 -3.51 -21.43
C LYS A 306 -9.43 -3.30 -21.19
N SER A 307 -10.19 -4.40 -21.21
CA SER A 307 -11.64 -4.40 -20.92
C SER A 307 -12.00 -3.93 -19.50
N ILE A 308 -11.07 -4.05 -18.55
CA ILE A 308 -11.28 -3.67 -17.14
C ILE A 308 -10.66 -2.30 -16.83
N ILE A 309 -9.41 -2.08 -17.25
CA ILE A 309 -8.64 -0.88 -16.88
C ILE A 309 -9.32 0.42 -17.27
N GLU A 310 -10.08 0.43 -18.39
CA GLU A 310 -10.82 1.60 -18.86
C GLU A 310 -11.83 2.10 -17.82
N PHE A 311 -12.52 1.20 -17.13
CA PHE A 311 -13.47 1.57 -16.07
C PHE A 311 -12.78 2.02 -14.80
N LEU A 312 -11.64 1.42 -14.47
CA LEU A 312 -10.82 1.87 -13.33
C LEU A 312 -10.30 3.29 -13.54
N TRP A 313 -9.89 3.65 -14.75
CA TRP A 313 -9.50 5.03 -15.10
C TRP A 313 -10.62 6.05 -14.86
N ARG A 314 -11.88 5.68 -15.10
CA ARG A 314 -13.04 6.54 -14.85
C ARG A 314 -13.36 6.70 -13.36
N ALA A 315 -13.08 5.68 -12.55
CA ALA A 315 -13.42 5.64 -11.12
C ALA A 315 -12.26 6.08 -10.19
N LYS A 316 -11.03 6.06 -10.73
CA LYS A 316 -9.83 6.44 -9.98
C LYS A 316 -9.85 7.92 -9.62
N GLN A 317 -9.42 8.25 -8.38
CA GLN A 317 -9.16 9.63 -8.02
C GLN A 317 -8.00 10.19 -8.85
N PRO A 318 -8.10 11.42 -9.38
CA PRO A 318 -6.96 12.07 -10.02
C PRO A 318 -5.90 12.38 -8.97
N TYR A 319 -4.63 12.48 -9.40
CA TYR A 319 -3.50 12.91 -8.54
C TYR A 319 -3.22 11.99 -7.33
N ASN A 320 -3.63 10.72 -7.41
CA ASN A 320 -3.54 9.75 -6.32
C ASN A 320 -2.09 9.33 -5.99
N VAL A 321 -1.18 9.38 -6.95
CA VAL A 321 0.26 9.14 -6.72
C VAL A 321 0.95 10.49 -6.57
N SER A 322 1.59 10.73 -5.42
CA SER A 322 2.29 11.99 -5.16
C SER A 322 3.52 12.16 -6.06
N VAL A 323 3.94 13.41 -6.30
CA VAL A 323 5.18 13.72 -7.04
C VAL A 323 6.38 13.00 -6.43
N ALA A 324 6.48 12.98 -5.10
CA ALA A 324 7.57 12.31 -4.39
C ALA A 324 7.56 10.79 -4.61
N ALA A 325 6.38 10.16 -4.56
CA ALA A 325 6.21 8.74 -4.81
C ALA A 325 6.61 8.36 -6.24
N GLU A 326 6.16 9.12 -7.24
CA GLU A 326 6.49 8.88 -8.65
C GLU A 326 7.99 9.04 -8.91
N VAL A 327 8.59 10.14 -8.44
CA VAL A 327 10.04 10.41 -8.58
C VAL A 327 10.87 9.30 -7.93
N ALA A 328 10.52 8.89 -6.71
CA ALA A 328 11.22 7.84 -5.98
C ALA A 328 11.10 6.47 -6.66
N ALA A 329 9.92 6.11 -7.13
CA ALA A 329 9.68 4.84 -7.83
C ALA A 329 10.46 4.78 -9.16
N CYS A 330 10.44 5.86 -9.95
CA CYS A 330 11.22 5.95 -11.19
C CYS A 330 12.74 5.88 -10.92
N ALA A 331 13.22 6.52 -9.84
CA ALA A 331 14.62 6.45 -9.45
C ALA A 331 15.03 5.03 -9.00
N ALA A 332 14.16 4.35 -8.25
CA ALA A 332 14.39 2.97 -7.83
C ALA A 332 14.50 2.02 -9.03
N LEU A 333 13.58 2.12 -10.01
CA LEU A 333 13.59 1.30 -11.24
C LEU A 333 14.84 1.52 -12.08
N LYS A 334 15.42 2.72 -12.05
CA LYS A 334 16.68 3.03 -12.74
C LYS A 334 17.92 2.41 -12.09
N ASN A 335 17.76 1.77 -10.93
CA ASN A 335 18.85 1.10 -10.23
C ASN A 335 18.55 -0.41 -10.03
N PRO A 336 18.40 -1.20 -11.11
CA PRO A 336 18.05 -2.61 -11.02
C PRO A 336 19.11 -3.43 -10.29
N ALA A 337 20.40 -3.06 -10.37
CA ALA A 337 21.47 -3.75 -9.67
C ALA A 337 21.32 -3.67 -8.14
N TYR A 338 20.98 -2.49 -7.61
CA TYR A 338 20.71 -2.36 -6.18
C TYR A 338 19.49 -3.18 -5.76
N LEU A 339 18.39 -3.10 -6.52
CA LEU A 339 17.17 -3.86 -6.22
C LEU A 339 17.44 -5.38 -6.23
N GLU A 340 18.30 -5.84 -7.14
CA GLU A 340 18.70 -7.25 -7.18
C GLU A 340 19.57 -7.63 -5.98
N ASN A 341 20.56 -6.80 -5.61
CA ASN A 341 21.41 -7.04 -4.46
C ASN A 341 20.59 -7.10 -3.15
N VAL A 342 19.63 -6.19 -2.98
CA VAL A 342 18.71 -6.21 -1.83
C VAL A 342 17.88 -7.48 -1.80
N LYS A 343 17.33 -7.88 -2.95
CA LYS A 343 16.59 -9.15 -3.07
C LYS A 343 17.44 -10.33 -2.62
N VAL A 344 18.65 -10.45 -3.17
CA VAL A 344 19.59 -11.55 -2.84
C VAL A 344 19.92 -11.54 -1.36
N ALA A 345 20.25 -10.39 -0.77
CA ALA A 345 20.55 -10.28 0.65
C ALA A 345 19.37 -10.71 1.53
N LEU A 346 18.15 -10.25 1.21
CA LEU A 346 16.95 -10.61 1.98
C LEU A 346 16.63 -12.11 1.86
N VAL A 347 16.80 -12.72 0.69
CA VAL A 347 16.60 -14.15 0.49
C VAL A 347 17.63 -14.96 1.28
N GLN A 348 18.92 -14.57 1.23
CA GLN A 348 19.99 -15.23 2.00
C GLN A 348 19.73 -15.14 3.50
N GLU A 349 19.34 -13.96 4.01
CA GLU A 349 19.03 -13.81 5.43
C GLU A 349 17.77 -14.57 5.85
N ARG A 350 16.78 -14.69 4.97
CA ARG A 350 15.61 -15.55 5.22
C ARG A 350 16.02 -17.01 5.39
N GLU A 351 16.83 -17.56 4.47
CA GLU A 351 17.32 -18.95 4.55
C GLU A 351 18.13 -19.18 5.83
N ARG A 352 19.06 -18.26 6.13
CA ARG A 352 19.86 -18.31 7.35
C ARG A 352 18.97 -18.28 8.60
N LEU A 353 17.98 -17.39 8.64
CA LEU A 353 17.05 -17.28 9.76
C LEU A 353 16.16 -18.52 9.87
N PHE A 354 15.72 -19.09 8.75
CA PHE A 354 14.92 -20.31 8.73
C PHE A 354 15.65 -21.48 9.40
N ASP A 355 16.94 -21.66 9.10
CA ASP A 355 17.75 -22.71 9.71
C ASP A 355 17.98 -22.48 11.21
N LEU A 356 18.24 -21.24 11.62
CA LEU A 356 18.36 -20.89 13.05
C LEU A 356 17.04 -21.09 13.82
N LEU A 357 15.90 -20.83 13.20
CA LEU A 357 14.59 -21.03 13.83
C LEU A 357 14.27 -22.51 14.07
N LYS A 358 14.77 -23.43 13.21
CA LYS A 358 14.66 -24.89 13.44
C LYS A 358 15.40 -25.37 14.68
N GLU A 359 16.46 -24.66 15.09
CA GLU A 359 17.21 -24.98 16.29
C GLU A 359 16.47 -24.59 17.58
N VAL A 360 15.42 -23.79 17.48
CA VAL A 360 14.63 -23.35 18.64
C VAL A 360 13.56 -24.39 18.99
N PRO A 361 13.67 -25.08 20.16
CA PRO A 361 12.87 -26.29 20.45
C PRO A 361 11.35 -26.11 20.49
N PHE A 362 10.88 -24.88 20.58
CA PHE A 362 9.45 -24.57 20.69
C PHE A 362 8.89 -23.82 19.46
N LEU A 363 9.69 -23.71 18.38
CA LEU A 363 9.27 -23.13 17.11
C LEU A 363 9.36 -24.18 15.99
N ASP A 364 8.39 -24.13 15.11
CA ASP A 364 8.34 -24.93 13.90
C ASP A 364 8.13 -23.96 12.71
N PRO A 365 9.21 -23.55 12.01
CA PRO A 365 9.14 -22.59 10.92
C PRO A 365 8.59 -23.24 9.66
N TYR A 366 7.66 -22.57 8.99
CA TYR A 366 7.18 -22.95 7.66
C TYR A 366 8.12 -22.42 6.58
N PRO A 367 8.38 -23.20 5.50
CA PRO A 367 9.09 -22.70 4.32
C PRO A 367 8.43 -21.44 3.76
N SER A 368 9.23 -20.43 3.40
CA SER A 368 8.72 -19.18 2.89
C SER A 368 9.41 -18.77 1.59
N TYR A 369 8.63 -18.25 0.66
CA TYR A 369 9.08 -17.63 -0.60
C TYR A 369 8.97 -16.10 -0.55
N SER A 370 8.84 -15.54 0.65
CA SER A 370 8.68 -14.10 0.90
C SER A 370 9.89 -13.52 1.65
N ASN A 371 9.77 -12.33 2.22
CA ASN A 371 10.79 -11.72 3.08
C ASN A 371 10.46 -11.84 4.59
N PHE A 372 9.68 -12.85 4.96
CA PHE A 372 9.31 -13.19 6.33
C PHE A 372 9.17 -14.71 6.49
N ILE A 373 9.10 -15.20 7.72
CA ILE A 373 8.92 -16.61 8.05
C ILE A 373 7.78 -16.73 9.07
N LEU A 374 6.79 -17.55 8.76
CA LEU A 374 5.78 -17.96 9.74
C LEU A 374 6.31 -19.12 10.58
N CYS A 375 6.17 -19.02 11.90
CA CYS A 375 6.53 -20.08 12.82
C CYS A 375 5.33 -20.54 13.64
N LYS A 376 5.15 -21.84 13.75
CA LYS A 376 4.21 -22.44 14.69
C LYS A 376 4.87 -22.54 16.08
N VAL A 377 4.17 -22.12 17.13
CA VAL A 377 4.62 -22.28 18.52
C VAL A 377 4.13 -23.64 19.03
N THR A 378 5.07 -24.55 19.34
CA THR A 378 4.77 -25.95 19.70
C THR A 378 4.72 -26.21 21.22
N SER A 379 5.20 -25.27 22.03
CA SER A 379 5.32 -25.43 23.50
C SER A 379 4.02 -25.21 24.30
N GLY A 380 2.87 -25.00 23.65
CA GLY A 380 1.63 -24.58 24.32
C GLY A 380 1.66 -23.12 24.83
N MET A 381 2.73 -22.38 24.59
CA MET A 381 2.84 -20.96 24.92
C MET A 381 1.96 -20.15 23.98
N ASP A 382 1.25 -19.14 24.52
CA ASP A 382 0.51 -18.19 23.70
C ASP A 382 1.48 -17.39 22.80
N ALA A 383 1.29 -17.52 21.48
CA ALA A 383 2.12 -16.84 20.48
C ALA A 383 2.12 -15.30 20.65
N LYS A 384 0.98 -14.70 21.10
CA LYS A 384 0.91 -13.26 21.39
C LYS A 384 1.82 -12.87 22.57
N LYS A 385 1.90 -13.70 23.60
CA LYS A 385 2.81 -13.48 24.74
C LYS A 385 4.27 -13.65 24.33
N LEU A 386 4.57 -14.62 23.46
CA LEU A 386 5.91 -14.81 22.90
C LEU A 386 6.32 -13.60 22.06
N LYS A 387 5.45 -13.11 21.17
CA LYS A 387 5.70 -11.90 20.36
C LYS A 387 6.10 -10.70 21.22
N VAL A 388 5.40 -10.47 22.34
CA VAL A 388 5.71 -9.35 23.26
C VAL A 388 7.10 -9.54 23.89
N LYS A 389 7.47 -10.75 24.28
CA LYS A 389 8.81 -11.03 24.85
C LYS A 389 9.94 -10.83 23.84
N VAL A 390 9.74 -11.25 22.59
CA VAL A 390 10.76 -11.14 21.52
C VAL A 390 10.96 -9.68 21.11
N LEU A 391 9.91 -8.89 20.99
CA LEU A 391 10.01 -7.44 20.67
C LEU A 391 10.88 -6.64 21.66
N ILE A 392 11.07 -7.14 22.87
CA ILE A 392 11.89 -6.50 23.91
C ILE A 392 13.38 -6.81 23.74
N SER A 393 13.75 -7.85 22.98
CA SER A 393 15.09 -8.45 23.02
C SER A 393 15.94 -8.29 21.75
N LEU A 394 15.37 -7.90 20.60
CA LEU A 394 16.11 -7.88 19.34
C LEU A 394 16.91 -6.58 19.14
N ARG A 395 18.21 -6.73 18.85
CA ARG A 395 19.10 -5.67 18.37
C ARG A 395 19.12 -5.65 16.84
N ARG A 396 19.49 -4.49 16.26
CA ARG A 396 19.62 -4.36 14.78
C ARG A 396 20.70 -5.31 14.24
N PRO A 397 20.49 -5.92 13.04
CA PRO A 397 21.52 -6.73 12.39
C PRO A 397 22.81 -5.96 12.05
N CYS A 398 22.76 -4.62 11.99
CA CYS A 398 23.90 -3.77 11.63
C CYS A 398 25.02 -3.73 12.69
N ASP A 399 24.75 -4.20 13.90
CA ASP A 399 25.78 -4.23 14.97
C ASP A 399 26.73 -5.44 14.89
N TYR A 400 26.52 -6.36 13.94
CA TYR A 400 27.38 -7.52 13.72
C TYR A 400 28.50 -7.31 12.69
N GLY A 401 28.63 -6.11 12.11
CA GLY A 401 29.55 -5.82 11.01
C GLY A 401 30.82 -5.04 11.37
N SER A 402 31.04 -4.66 12.66
CA SER A 402 32.20 -3.81 13.00
C SER A 402 33.37 -4.53 13.67
N ASP A 403 33.26 -5.82 14.00
CA ASP A 403 34.30 -6.54 14.75
C ASP A 403 35.07 -7.60 13.95
N ASP A 404 34.93 -7.64 12.62
CA ASP A 404 35.77 -8.48 11.78
C ASP A 404 36.97 -7.66 11.26
N PRO A 405 38.20 -7.90 11.79
CA PRO A 405 39.40 -7.19 11.38
C PRO A 405 39.83 -7.50 9.94
N SER A 406 39.18 -8.44 9.25
CA SER A 406 39.52 -8.86 7.88
C SER A 406 38.77 -8.05 6.82
N LEU A 407 37.87 -7.11 7.21
CA LEU A 407 37.08 -6.26 6.32
C LEU A 407 37.44 -4.76 6.43
N GLN A 408 38.62 -4.43 6.97
CA GLN A 408 39.18 -3.09 6.90
C GLN A 408 39.93 -2.86 5.61
#